data_3a138cc14489250546fed48ba50612ed
#
_entry.id   3a138cc14489250546fed48ba50612ed
#
_cell.length_a   1.000
_cell.length_b   1.000
_cell.length_c   1.000
_cell.angle_alpha   90.00
_cell.angle_beta   90.00
_cell.angle_gamma   90.00
#
_symmetry.space_group_name_H-M   'P 1'
#
loop_
_entity.id
_entity.type
_entity.pdbx_description
1 polymer ?
#
loop_
_entity_poly.entity_id
_entity_poly.type
_entity_poly.pdbx_seq_one_letter_code
_entity_poly.pdbx_strand_id
1 'polypeptide(L)'
;MRPFGGWRSSKRKMRPLILSGLIVACAPAPLRGQSRDEFENSPINYSATEPSDIITALEAKMASGAFVITGSEKEKVAALLHKLQVPVESLLLVFSNTSFQRGRIRPEHPRVLYFSDNCYVGWVPGGLVEVIAIDPMLGPVFYSFDSNRRDGTAPRFVRDSDCLRCHGGAFVRDIPAVFARSVFPDDRGEPLLRFGSQIVDDHTPFTERWGGVVRQRPTWPDHSSRQHLGYR
;
A
#
# COMPACT_ATOMS: atom_id res chain seq x y z
N MET A 1 61.71 82.73 40.89
CA MET A 1 60.63 82.34 39.97
C MET A 1 61.15 81.24 39.04
N ARG A 2 60.67 80.01 39.18
CA ARG A 2 61.06 78.85 38.37
C ARG A 2 59.89 78.47 37.52
N PRO A 3 60.01 78.17 36.20
CA PRO A 3 58.91 77.76 35.39
C PRO A 3 58.79 76.21 35.42
N PHE A 4 57.56 75.79 35.32
CA PHE A 4 57.08 74.38 35.33
C PHE A 4 57.54 73.59 34.15
N GLY A 5 57.93 72.33 34.45
CA GLY A 5 58.35 71.36 33.45
C GLY A 5 57.16 70.68 32.70
N GLY A 6 57.37 70.54 31.43
CA GLY A 6 56.39 69.90 30.52
C GLY A 6 56.26 68.42 30.64
N TRP A 7 55.04 68.02 30.70
CA TRP A 7 54.66 66.56 30.75
C TRP A 7 54.64 65.98 29.36
N ARG A 8 55.50 65.00 29.08
CA ARG A 8 55.55 64.28 27.83
C ARG A 8 54.50 63.13 27.90
N SER A 9 53.47 63.25 27.08
CA SER A 9 52.50 62.22 26.87
C SER A 9 53.07 61.08 25.98
N SER A 10 53.29 59.89 26.56
CA SER A 10 53.69 58.70 25.84
C SER A 10 52.44 58.01 25.22
N LYS A 11 52.25 58.23 23.95
CA LYS A 11 51.20 57.44 23.19
C LYS A 11 51.64 56.02 23.02
N ARG A 12 51.12 55.10 23.84
CA ARG A 12 51.20 53.62 23.61
C ARG A 12 50.35 53.30 22.40
N LYS A 13 50.98 52.81 21.34
CA LYS A 13 50.29 52.21 20.19
C LYS A 13 49.71 50.85 20.62
N MET A 14 48.40 50.79 20.80
CA MET A 14 47.70 49.57 20.95
C MET A 14 47.74 48.82 19.61
N ARG A 15 48.36 47.64 19.61
CA ARG A 15 48.30 46.70 18.47
C ARG A 15 46.94 46.01 18.51
N PRO A 16 46.17 45.94 17.39
CA PRO A 16 44.93 45.16 17.38
C PRO A 16 45.28 43.67 17.48
N LEU A 17 44.74 42.98 18.47
CA LEU A 17 44.69 41.55 18.52
C LEU A 17 43.70 41.10 17.46
N ILE A 18 44.16 40.50 16.37
CA ILE A 18 43.33 39.83 15.39
C ILE A 18 42.95 38.47 16.00
N LEU A 19 41.76 38.36 16.58
CA LEU A 19 41.19 37.11 17.01
C LEU A 19 40.71 36.39 15.75
N SER A 20 41.53 35.48 15.22
CA SER A 20 41.13 34.59 14.12
C SER A 20 40.13 33.57 14.68
N GLY A 21 38.85 33.90 14.62
CA GLY A 21 37.78 32.98 14.93
C GLY A 21 37.74 31.87 13.88
N LEU A 22 38.10 30.67 14.27
CA LEU A 22 37.90 29.46 13.47
C LEU A 22 36.39 29.20 13.39
N ILE A 23 35.73 29.62 12.32
CA ILE A 23 34.35 29.24 12.01
C ILE A 23 34.38 27.80 11.57
N VAL A 24 34.13 26.86 12.48
CA VAL A 24 33.83 25.48 12.13
C VAL A 24 32.45 25.51 11.48
N ALA A 25 32.44 25.50 10.15
CA ALA A 25 31.24 25.29 9.37
C ALA A 25 30.74 23.85 9.64
N CYS A 26 29.82 23.71 10.59
CA CYS A 26 29.08 22.48 10.80
C CYS A 26 28.15 22.33 9.60
N ALA A 27 28.58 21.63 8.54
CA ALA A 27 27.72 21.24 7.46
C ALA A 27 26.61 20.36 8.08
N PRO A 28 25.31 20.67 7.86
CA PRO A 28 24.28 19.77 8.29
C PRO A 28 24.49 18.43 7.57
N ALA A 29 24.76 17.37 8.33
CA ALA A 29 24.72 16.03 7.80
C ALA A 29 23.33 15.86 7.16
N PRO A 30 23.21 15.32 5.93
CA PRO A 30 21.91 15.04 5.38
C PRO A 30 21.23 14.11 6.36
N LEU A 31 20.13 14.55 6.96
CA LEU A 31 19.18 13.68 7.63
C LEU A 31 18.69 12.71 6.54
N ARG A 32 19.38 11.57 6.40
CA ARG A 32 18.82 10.41 5.77
C ARG A 32 17.61 10.08 6.63
N GLY A 33 16.42 10.45 6.16
CA GLY A 33 15.20 9.90 6.68
C GLY A 33 15.42 8.40 6.65
N GLN A 34 15.42 7.76 7.79
CA GLN A 34 15.41 6.30 7.85
C GLN A 34 14.20 5.92 7.02
N SER A 35 14.44 5.24 5.90
CA SER A 35 13.37 4.72 5.07
C SER A 35 12.59 3.80 5.99
N ARG A 36 11.28 4.06 6.12
CA ARG A 36 10.41 3.21 6.94
C ARG A 36 10.30 1.80 6.36
N ASP A 37 10.84 1.59 5.20
CA ASP A 37 10.73 0.36 4.43
C ASP A 37 11.94 -0.55 4.76
N GLU A 38 11.99 -1.07 6.00
CA GLU A 38 13.06 -1.98 6.44
C GLU A 38 13.15 -3.23 5.56
N PHE A 39 12.05 -3.64 4.96
CA PHE A 39 12.02 -4.76 4.02
C PHE A 39 12.76 -4.50 2.70
N GLU A 40 13.07 -3.24 2.37
CA GLU A 40 13.91 -2.87 1.23
C GLU A 40 15.41 -3.01 1.51
N ASN A 41 15.78 -3.30 2.75
CA ASN A 41 17.17 -3.52 3.14
C ASN A 41 17.54 -5.01 3.14
N SER A 42 18.87 -5.28 3.15
CA SER A 42 19.37 -6.65 3.35
C SER A 42 18.88 -7.22 4.69
N PRO A 43 18.51 -8.50 4.75
CA PRO A 43 18.69 -9.53 3.72
C PRO A 43 17.54 -9.65 2.71
N ILE A 44 16.42 -8.96 2.90
CA ILE A 44 15.20 -9.15 2.11
C ILE A 44 15.34 -8.48 0.73
N ASN A 45 15.71 -7.19 0.70
CA ASN A 45 15.81 -6.36 -0.52
C ASN A 45 14.56 -6.52 -1.39
N TYR A 46 13.38 -6.31 -0.80
CA TYR A 46 12.09 -6.73 -1.34
C TYR A 46 11.89 -6.37 -2.81
N SER A 47 12.08 -5.12 -3.20
CA SER A 47 11.88 -4.68 -4.59
C SER A 47 12.94 -5.19 -5.56
N ALA A 48 14.16 -5.47 -5.07
CA ALA A 48 15.27 -5.94 -5.88
C ALA A 48 15.33 -7.47 -6.03
N THR A 49 14.68 -8.20 -5.13
CA THR A 49 14.65 -9.67 -5.16
C THR A 49 13.56 -10.15 -6.11
N GLU A 50 13.94 -11.02 -7.05
CA GLU A 50 13.00 -11.66 -7.96
C GLU A 50 12.12 -12.65 -7.19
N PRO A 51 10.78 -12.56 -7.34
CA PRO A 51 9.87 -13.48 -6.68
C PRO A 51 9.97 -14.90 -7.20
N SER A 52 9.70 -15.86 -6.34
CA SER A 52 9.60 -17.29 -6.65
C SER A 52 8.24 -17.82 -6.21
N ASP A 53 7.18 -17.24 -6.73
CA ASP A 53 5.79 -17.50 -6.36
C ASP A 53 4.98 -18.15 -7.50
N ILE A 54 3.70 -18.36 -7.26
CA ILE A 54 2.78 -18.99 -8.23
C ILE A 54 2.58 -18.12 -9.48
N ILE A 55 2.71 -16.79 -9.37
CA ILE A 55 2.55 -15.87 -10.51
C ILE A 55 3.77 -15.96 -11.42
N THR A 56 4.97 -15.98 -10.88
CA THR A 56 6.20 -16.18 -11.67
C THR A 56 6.15 -17.50 -12.46
N ALA A 57 5.69 -18.58 -11.81
CA ALA A 57 5.49 -19.86 -12.47
C ALA A 57 4.41 -19.81 -13.57
N LEU A 58 3.34 -19.04 -13.37
CA LEU A 58 2.28 -18.86 -14.36
C LEU A 58 2.77 -18.02 -15.55
N GLU A 59 3.52 -16.95 -15.30
CA GLU A 59 4.10 -16.12 -16.36
C GLU A 59 5.05 -16.91 -17.27
N ALA A 60 5.86 -17.81 -16.72
CA ALA A 60 6.70 -18.68 -17.52
C ALA A 60 5.87 -19.56 -18.47
N LYS A 61 4.70 -20.07 -18.03
CA LYS A 61 3.76 -20.82 -18.88
C LYS A 61 3.11 -19.94 -19.93
N MET A 62 2.78 -18.70 -19.59
CA MET A 62 2.25 -17.73 -20.57
C MET A 62 3.29 -17.38 -21.63
N ALA A 63 4.51 -17.10 -21.22
CA ALA A 63 5.62 -16.75 -22.14
C ALA A 63 5.97 -17.89 -23.10
N SER A 64 5.88 -19.15 -22.64
CA SER A 64 6.11 -20.32 -23.50
C SER A 64 4.92 -20.71 -24.39
N GLY A 65 3.78 -20.03 -24.23
CA GLY A 65 2.53 -20.41 -24.90
C GLY A 65 1.83 -21.64 -24.32
N ALA A 66 2.36 -22.22 -23.23
CA ALA A 66 1.72 -23.34 -22.54
C ALA A 66 0.42 -22.97 -21.81
N PHE A 67 0.21 -21.68 -21.61
CA PHE A 67 -1.06 -21.15 -21.13
C PHE A 67 -1.38 -19.85 -21.85
N VAL A 68 -2.52 -19.80 -22.51
CA VAL A 68 -3.02 -18.63 -23.23
C VAL A 68 -4.36 -18.22 -22.63
N ILE A 69 -4.49 -16.95 -22.27
CA ILE A 69 -5.71 -16.37 -21.72
C ILE A 69 -6.52 -15.77 -22.86
N THR A 70 -7.71 -16.30 -23.11
CA THR A 70 -8.64 -15.85 -24.17
C THR A 70 -10.06 -15.75 -23.65
N GLY A 71 -10.93 -15.15 -24.46
CA GLY A 71 -12.35 -15.03 -24.15
C GLY A 71 -12.75 -13.71 -23.53
N SER A 72 -13.93 -13.65 -22.97
CA SER A 72 -14.48 -12.53 -22.22
C SER A 72 -13.70 -12.28 -20.92
N GLU A 73 -13.86 -11.12 -20.33
CA GLU A 73 -13.21 -10.79 -19.06
C GLU A 73 -13.51 -11.81 -17.95
N LYS A 74 -14.77 -12.25 -17.84
CA LYS A 74 -15.16 -13.28 -16.85
C LYS A 74 -14.49 -14.63 -17.12
N GLU A 75 -14.40 -15.05 -18.37
CA GLU A 75 -13.72 -16.29 -18.75
C GLU A 75 -12.22 -16.22 -18.46
N LYS A 76 -11.61 -15.07 -18.72
CA LYS A 76 -10.20 -14.84 -18.36
C LYS A 76 -9.96 -14.91 -16.86
N VAL A 77 -10.81 -14.28 -16.04
CA VAL A 77 -10.73 -14.36 -14.58
C VAL A 77 -10.93 -15.80 -14.11
N ALA A 78 -11.93 -16.52 -14.64
CA ALA A 78 -12.17 -17.93 -14.29
C ALA A 78 -10.96 -18.82 -14.66
N ALA A 79 -10.34 -18.61 -15.82
CA ALA A 79 -9.14 -19.32 -16.23
C ALA A 79 -7.95 -19.03 -15.30
N LEU A 80 -7.78 -17.76 -14.86
CA LEU A 80 -6.78 -17.40 -13.88
C LEU A 80 -7.01 -18.08 -12.53
N LEU A 81 -8.23 -18.03 -11.99
CA LEU A 81 -8.58 -18.67 -10.72
C LEU A 81 -8.27 -20.18 -10.76
N HIS A 82 -8.64 -20.85 -11.86
CA HIS A 82 -8.35 -22.27 -12.05
C HIS A 82 -6.84 -22.53 -12.08
N LYS A 83 -6.04 -21.72 -12.80
CA LYS A 83 -4.59 -21.89 -12.90
C LYS A 83 -3.85 -21.56 -11.61
N LEU A 84 -4.36 -20.63 -10.83
CA LEU A 84 -3.85 -20.23 -9.52
C LEU A 84 -4.38 -21.11 -8.38
N GLN A 85 -5.24 -22.09 -8.70
CA GLN A 85 -5.88 -22.98 -7.71
C GLN A 85 -6.64 -22.21 -6.62
N VAL A 86 -7.28 -21.11 -7.03
CA VAL A 86 -8.12 -20.28 -6.15
C VAL A 86 -9.58 -20.71 -6.32
N PRO A 87 -10.24 -21.20 -5.25
CA PRO A 87 -11.62 -21.68 -5.33
C PRO A 87 -12.58 -20.52 -5.66
N VAL A 88 -13.49 -20.73 -6.59
CA VAL A 88 -14.53 -19.72 -6.91
C VAL A 88 -15.53 -19.53 -5.77
N GLU A 89 -15.66 -20.52 -4.91
CA GLU A 89 -16.52 -20.52 -3.72
C GLU A 89 -16.00 -19.58 -2.63
N SER A 90 -14.73 -19.20 -2.69
CA SER A 90 -14.13 -18.23 -1.76
C SER A 90 -14.60 -16.78 -1.99
N LEU A 91 -15.51 -16.59 -2.94
CA LEU A 91 -16.02 -15.29 -3.37
C LEU A 91 -16.50 -14.40 -2.21
N LEU A 92 -15.92 -13.19 -2.13
CA LEU A 92 -16.35 -12.09 -1.28
C LEU A 92 -16.62 -10.85 -2.12
N LEU A 93 -17.64 -10.08 -1.75
CA LEU A 93 -17.93 -8.80 -2.40
C LEU A 93 -17.52 -7.64 -1.48
N VAL A 94 -16.78 -6.70 -2.04
CA VAL A 94 -16.35 -5.47 -1.37
C VAL A 94 -17.05 -4.28 -2.03
N PHE A 95 -17.88 -3.61 -1.26
CA PHE A 95 -18.71 -2.50 -1.71
C PHE A 95 -18.09 -1.12 -1.46
N SER A 96 -17.07 -1.08 -0.60
CA SER A 96 -16.35 0.16 -0.30
C SER A 96 -15.23 0.41 -1.30
N ASN A 97 -15.06 1.67 -1.70
CA ASN A 97 -14.03 2.08 -2.66
C ASN A 97 -12.66 2.34 -1.98
N THR A 98 -12.21 1.38 -1.18
CA THR A 98 -10.95 1.47 -0.42
C THR A 98 -9.74 0.90 -1.15
N SER A 99 -9.89 0.33 -2.35
CA SER A 99 -8.79 -0.25 -3.12
C SER A 99 -8.13 0.76 -4.07
N PHE A 100 -7.05 0.34 -4.72
CA PHE A 100 -6.38 1.10 -5.77
C PHE A 100 -7.34 1.50 -6.90
N GLN A 101 -8.31 0.65 -7.24
CA GLN A 101 -9.32 0.89 -8.27
C GLN A 101 -10.59 1.59 -7.76
N ARG A 102 -10.49 2.34 -6.66
CA ARG A 102 -11.62 2.98 -5.97
C ARG A 102 -12.61 3.71 -6.90
N GLY A 103 -12.13 4.34 -7.97
CA GLY A 103 -12.98 5.07 -8.91
C GLY A 103 -13.95 4.18 -9.71
N ARG A 104 -13.79 2.86 -9.68
CA ARG A 104 -14.63 1.88 -10.37
C ARG A 104 -15.55 1.09 -9.41
N ILE A 105 -15.22 1.08 -8.12
CA ILE A 105 -15.96 0.32 -7.12
C ILE A 105 -17.14 1.14 -6.64
N ARG A 106 -18.33 0.54 -6.69
CA ARG A 106 -19.59 1.09 -6.20
C ARG A 106 -20.46 -0.05 -5.66
N PRO A 107 -21.49 0.24 -4.88
CA PRO A 107 -22.41 -0.80 -4.41
C PRO A 107 -23.02 -1.65 -5.53
N GLU A 108 -23.28 -1.06 -6.72
CA GLU A 108 -23.81 -1.74 -7.90
C GLU A 108 -22.71 -2.48 -8.70
N HIS A 109 -21.45 -2.10 -8.50
CA HIS A 109 -20.29 -2.68 -9.15
C HIS A 109 -19.21 -2.98 -8.11
N PRO A 110 -19.45 -3.95 -7.21
CA PRO A 110 -18.52 -4.28 -6.14
C PRO A 110 -17.24 -4.89 -6.70
N ARG A 111 -16.17 -4.72 -5.96
CA ARG A 111 -14.96 -5.50 -6.15
C ARG A 111 -15.22 -6.94 -5.71
N VAL A 112 -14.85 -7.87 -6.54
CA VAL A 112 -14.91 -9.29 -6.23
C VAL A 112 -13.54 -9.74 -5.74
N LEU A 113 -13.50 -10.45 -4.61
CA LEU A 113 -12.30 -11.08 -4.07
C LEU A 113 -12.47 -12.58 -4.06
N TYR A 114 -11.41 -13.28 -4.44
CA TYR A 114 -11.24 -14.72 -4.28
C TYR A 114 -9.93 -14.97 -3.56
N PHE A 115 -9.86 -16.05 -2.79
CA PHE A 115 -8.64 -16.34 -2.02
C PHE A 115 -8.43 -17.83 -1.79
N SER A 116 -7.17 -18.18 -1.62
CA SER A 116 -6.68 -19.45 -1.11
C SER A 116 -5.61 -19.17 -0.05
N ASP A 117 -4.95 -20.19 0.46
CA ASP A 117 -3.89 -20.04 1.45
C ASP A 117 -2.71 -19.21 0.94
N ASN A 118 -2.43 -19.28 -0.38
CA ASN A 118 -1.24 -18.70 -0.96
C ASN A 118 -1.51 -17.62 -2.03
N CYS A 119 -2.78 -17.32 -2.33
CA CYS A 119 -3.12 -16.40 -3.40
C CYS A 119 -4.46 -15.70 -3.14
N TYR A 120 -4.48 -14.39 -3.40
CA TYR A 120 -5.67 -13.56 -3.33
C TYR A 120 -5.86 -12.87 -4.68
N VAL A 121 -7.05 -12.94 -5.23
CA VAL A 121 -7.38 -12.36 -6.53
C VAL A 121 -8.52 -11.37 -6.35
N GLY A 122 -8.25 -10.10 -6.65
CA GLY A 122 -9.22 -9.01 -6.66
C GLY A 122 -9.58 -8.64 -8.09
N TRP A 123 -10.87 -8.57 -8.39
CA TRP A 123 -11.33 -8.16 -9.71
C TRP A 123 -12.43 -7.13 -9.61
N VAL A 124 -12.30 -6.07 -10.38
CA VAL A 124 -13.36 -5.08 -10.61
C VAL A 124 -13.77 -5.16 -12.07
N PRO A 125 -15.03 -5.45 -12.39
CA PRO A 125 -15.48 -5.55 -13.78
C PRO A 125 -15.11 -4.30 -14.61
N GLY A 126 -14.48 -4.51 -15.76
CA GLY A 126 -13.95 -3.43 -16.61
C GLY A 126 -12.65 -2.80 -16.10
N GLY A 127 -12.07 -3.30 -15.04
CA GLY A 127 -10.81 -2.84 -14.45
C GLY A 127 -9.68 -3.86 -14.54
N LEU A 128 -8.70 -3.69 -13.66
CA LEU A 128 -7.58 -4.62 -13.51
C LEU A 128 -7.97 -5.82 -12.63
N VAL A 129 -7.30 -6.93 -12.85
CA VAL A 129 -7.20 -8.01 -11.88
C VAL A 129 -5.99 -7.73 -11.01
N GLU A 130 -6.18 -7.60 -9.70
CA GLU A 130 -5.15 -7.41 -8.70
C GLU A 130 -4.88 -8.77 -8.04
N VAL A 131 -3.62 -9.16 -7.95
CA VAL A 131 -3.25 -10.45 -7.36
C VAL A 131 -2.22 -10.24 -6.27
N ILE A 132 -2.42 -10.93 -5.15
CA ILE A 132 -1.40 -11.07 -4.11
C ILE A 132 -1.00 -12.53 -4.09
N ALA A 133 0.26 -12.83 -4.35
CA ALA A 133 0.83 -14.16 -4.21
C ALA A 133 1.77 -14.20 -3.00
N ILE A 134 1.79 -15.31 -2.27
CA ILE A 134 2.70 -15.48 -1.14
C ILE A 134 3.99 -16.13 -1.62
N ASP A 135 5.05 -15.35 -1.59
CA ASP A 135 6.41 -15.80 -1.87
C ASP A 135 7.05 -16.35 -0.59
N PRO A 136 7.80 -17.46 -0.64
CA PRO A 136 8.42 -18.04 0.56
C PRO A 136 9.45 -17.14 1.26
N MET A 137 10.10 -16.22 0.53
CA MET A 137 11.13 -15.33 1.06
C MET A 137 10.65 -13.91 1.26
N LEU A 138 9.82 -13.41 0.35
CA LEU A 138 9.33 -12.03 0.33
C LEU A 138 8.03 -11.84 1.09
N GLY A 139 7.30 -12.93 1.39
CA GLY A 139 5.94 -12.85 1.87
C GLY A 139 4.99 -12.40 0.74
N PRO A 140 3.99 -11.54 1.02
CA PRO A 140 3.05 -11.10 -0.01
C PRO A 140 3.72 -10.28 -1.09
N VAL A 141 3.58 -10.71 -2.35
CA VAL A 141 3.99 -9.96 -3.55
C VAL A 141 2.75 -9.54 -4.32
N PHE A 142 2.73 -8.32 -4.80
CA PHE A 142 1.56 -7.67 -5.39
C PHE A 142 1.73 -7.53 -6.89
N TYR A 143 0.66 -7.92 -7.62
CA TYR A 143 0.63 -7.87 -9.06
C TYR A 143 -0.65 -7.23 -9.58
N SER A 144 -0.54 -6.52 -10.70
CA SER A 144 -1.66 -6.09 -11.51
C SER A 144 -1.66 -6.84 -12.86
N PHE A 145 -2.86 -7.15 -13.35
CA PHE A 145 -3.06 -7.82 -14.63
C PHE A 145 -4.19 -7.15 -15.40
N ASP A 146 -3.86 -6.60 -16.56
CA ASP A 146 -4.85 -6.01 -17.44
C ASP A 146 -5.38 -7.06 -18.43
N SER A 147 -6.55 -7.62 -18.11
CA SER A 147 -7.23 -8.60 -18.95
C SER A 147 -7.82 -7.98 -20.22
N ASN A 148 -7.99 -6.64 -20.26
CA ASN A 148 -8.63 -5.89 -21.36
C ASN A 148 -7.64 -5.05 -22.16
N ARG A 149 -6.36 -5.37 -22.08
CA ARG A 149 -5.29 -4.66 -22.75
C ARG A 149 -5.56 -4.53 -24.26
N ARG A 150 -5.46 -3.30 -24.79
CA ARG A 150 -5.80 -2.97 -26.18
C ARG A 150 -4.61 -2.55 -27.03
N ASP A 151 -3.41 -2.56 -26.47
CA ASP A 151 -2.17 -2.14 -27.13
C ASP A 151 -1.57 -3.21 -28.07
N GLY A 152 -2.27 -4.33 -28.27
CA GLY A 152 -1.81 -5.44 -29.11
C GLY A 152 -0.74 -6.33 -28.46
N THR A 153 -0.31 -6.04 -27.23
CA THR A 153 0.62 -6.88 -26.48
C THR A 153 -0.12 -7.97 -25.72
N ALA A 154 0.54 -9.11 -25.51
CA ALA A 154 -0.02 -10.17 -24.68
C ALA A 154 -0.25 -9.68 -23.24
N PRO A 155 -1.37 -10.06 -22.60
CA PRO A 155 -1.59 -9.77 -21.20
C PRO A 155 -0.48 -10.40 -20.34
N ARG A 156 0.02 -9.66 -19.36
CA ARG A 156 1.04 -10.12 -18.42
C ARG A 156 0.77 -9.58 -17.04
N PHE A 157 1.31 -10.23 -16.03
CA PHE A 157 1.35 -9.70 -14.69
C PHE A 157 2.45 -8.63 -14.59
N VAL A 158 2.17 -7.58 -13.86
CA VAL A 158 3.14 -6.52 -13.56
C VAL A 158 3.24 -6.45 -12.04
N ARG A 159 4.44 -6.63 -11.49
CA ARG A 159 4.68 -6.39 -10.07
C ARG A 159 4.42 -4.92 -9.78
N ASP A 160 3.55 -4.64 -8.83
CA ASP A 160 3.01 -3.30 -8.59
C ASP A 160 3.41 -2.81 -7.20
N SER A 161 4.43 -1.96 -7.16
CA SER A 161 4.94 -1.38 -5.92
C SER A 161 3.99 -0.36 -5.29
N ASP A 162 3.03 0.20 -6.04
CA ASP A 162 2.05 1.14 -5.48
C ASP A 162 1.14 0.48 -4.43
N CYS A 163 0.98 -0.84 -4.48
CA CYS A 163 0.27 -1.61 -3.47
C CYS A 163 0.92 -1.49 -2.09
N LEU A 164 2.25 -1.37 -2.02
CA LEU A 164 3.00 -1.24 -0.77
C LEU A 164 2.68 0.05 -0.01
N ARG A 165 2.14 1.08 -0.66
CA ARG A 165 1.70 2.31 0.02
C ARG A 165 0.68 2.04 1.13
N CYS A 166 -0.12 0.98 0.97
CA CYS A 166 -1.05 0.53 2.00
C CYS A 166 -0.58 -0.79 2.63
N HIS A 167 -0.16 -1.75 1.79
CA HIS A 167 0.20 -3.10 2.21
C HIS A 167 1.63 -3.24 2.76
N GLY A 168 2.45 -2.20 2.70
CA GLY A 168 3.77 -2.11 3.33
C GLY A 168 3.90 -0.94 4.30
N GLY A 169 2.81 -0.20 4.56
CA GLY A 169 2.83 1.00 5.40
C GLY A 169 2.38 0.77 6.84
N ALA A 170 2.09 1.86 7.54
CA ALA A 170 1.76 1.87 8.97
C ALA A 170 0.58 0.97 9.38
N PHE A 171 -0.37 0.70 8.48
CA PHE A 171 -1.49 -0.22 8.75
C PHE A 171 -1.02 -1.65 9.04
N VAL A 172 0.14 -2.03 8.50
CA VAL A 172 0.72 -3.36 8.60
C VAL A 172 2.10 -3.32 9.28
N ARG A 173 2.34 -2.27 10.09
CA ARG A 173 3.59 -2.08 10.83
C ARG A 173 4.83 -1.99 9.94
N ASP A 174 4.66 -1.37 8.77
CA ASP A 174 5.71 -1.16 7.79
C ASP A 174 6.39 -2.47 7.31
N ILE A 175 5.60 -3.55 7.21
CA ILE A 175 6.03 -4.87 6.68
C ILE A 175 5.02 -5.27 5.59
N PRO A 176 5.45 -5.78 4.42
CA PRO A 176 4.52 -6.27 3.41
C PRO A 176 3.56 -7.31 3.97
N ALA A 177 2.26 -7.02 3.94
CA ALA A 177 1.25 -7.89 4.52
C ALA A 177 -0.08 -7.84 3.78
N VAL A 178 -0.83 -8.94 3.87
CA VAL A 178 -2.25 -8.99 3.51
C VAL A 178 -3.06 -8.53 4.72
N PHE A 179 -4.03 -7.66 4.50
CA PHE A 179 -4.94 -7.24 5.56
C PHE A 179 -6.34 -6.98 5.03
N ALA A 180 -7.32 -7.12 5.91
CA ALA A 180 -8.69 -6.70 5.69
C ALA A 180 -8.95 -5.42 6.49
N ARG A 181 -9.64 -4.46 5.87
CA ARG A 181 -9.99 -3.19 6.50
C ARG A 181 -11.51 -3.05 6.60
N SER A 182 -11.98 -2.73 7.78
CA SER A 182 -13.37 -2.39 8.06
C SER A 182 -13.55 -0.87 8.02
N VAL A 183 -14.53 -0.41 7.26
CA VAL A 183 -14.94 0.99 7.17
C VAL A 183 -16.46 1.07 7.02
N PHE A 184 -17.06 2.18 7.42
CA PHE A 184 -18.43 2.52 7.05
C PHE A 184 -18.43 3.16 5.66
N PRO A 185 -19.01 2.53 4.63
CA PRO A 185 -19.22 3.19 3.36
C PRO A 185 -20.54 3.99 3.36
N ASP A 186 -20.56 5.07 2.60
CA ASP A 186 -21.83 5.72 2.24
C ASP A 186 -22.57 4.95 1.13
N ASP A 187 -23.63 5.52 0.59
CA ASP A 187 -24.44 4.95 -0.49
C ASP A 187 -23.68 4.84 -1.84
N ARG A 188 -22.55 5.52 -1.95
CA ARG A 188 -21.65 5.48 -3.13
C ARG A 188 -20.43 4.59 -2.92
N GLY A 189 -20.29 4.00 -1.73
CA GLY A 189 -19.14 3.20 -1.36
C GLY A 189 -17.98 4.00 -0.76
N GLU A 190 -18.12 5.34 -0.57
CA GLU A 190 -17.07 6.16 0.01
C GLU A 190 -16.92 5.90 1.51
N PRO A 191 -15.68 5.68 2.01
CA PRO A 191 -15.44 5.47 3.43
C PRO A 191 -15.75 6.70 4.26
N LEU A 192 -16.69 6.58 5.19
CA LEU A 192 -17.02 7.62 6.16
C LEU A 192 -16.07 7.55 7.35
N LEU A 193 -14.81 8.01 7.17
CA LEU A 193 -13.74 7.88 8.17
C LEU A 193 -14.04 8.53 9.52
N ARG A 194 -15.03 9.43 9.61
CA ARG A 194 -15.52 9.97 10.89
C ARG A 194 -16.10 8.92 11.82
N PHE A 195 -16.53 7.78 11.30
CA PHE A 195 -17.00 6.63 12.08
C PHE A 195 -15.91 5.62 12.42
N GLY A 196 -14.69 5.90 11.99
CA GLY A 196 -13.53 5.05 12.24
C GLY A 196 -13.13 4.20 11.04
N SER A 197 -12.04 3.52 11.23
CA SER A 197 -11.46 2.55 10.31
C SER A 197 -10.62 1.58 11.11
N GLN A 198 -10.83 0.29 10.92
CA GLN A 198 -10.18 -0.75 11.69
C GLN A 198 -9.56 -1.80 10.78
N ILE A 199 -8.37 -2.27 11.11
CA ILE A 199 -7.81 -3.49 10.54
C ILE A 199 -8.52 -4.67 11.22
N VAL A 200 -9.05 -5.56 10.41
CA VAL A 200 -9.80 -6.72 10.88
C VAL A 200 -8.86 -7.92 10.98
N ASP A 201 -8.86 -8.54 12.12
CA ASP A 201 -8.20 -9.81 12.40
C ASP A 201 -9.19 -10.81 13.02
N ASP A 202 -8.71 -11.97 13.43
CA ASP A 202 -9.51 -13.02 14.04
C ASP A 202 -10.04 -12.65 15.44
N HIS A 203 -9.39 -11.71 16.14
CA HIS A 203 -9.83 -11.18 17.44
C HIS A 203 -10.86 -10.06 17.31
N THR A 204 -11.01 -9.46 16.13
CA THR A 204 -11.94 -8.34 15.92
C THR A 204 -13.37 -8.82 16.07
N PRO A 205 -14.19 -8.26 16.99
CA PRO A 205 -15.60 -8.63 17.17
C PRO A 205 -16.41 -8.39 15.88
N PHE A 206 -17.42 -9.23 15.63
CA PHE A 206 -18.29 -9.04 14.46
C PHE A 206 -18.98 -7.66 14.43
N THR A 207 -19.27 -7.09 15.59
CA THR A 207 -19.86 -5.74 15.73
C THR A 207 -18.95 -4.64 15.21
N GLU A 208 -17.65 -4.90 15.10
CA GLU A 208 -16.62 -3.97 14.61
C GLU A 208 -16.17 -4.26 13.19
N ARG A 209 -16.70 -5.32 12.57
CA ARG A 209 -16.46 -5.68 11.18
C ARG A 209 -17.50 -5.03 10.28
N TRP A 210 -17.35 -3.73 10.03
CA TRP A 210 -18.28 -2.97 9.19
C TRP A 210 -18.01 -3.20 7.71
N GLY A 211 -18.91 -2.90 6.84
CA GLY A 211 -19.02 -3.17 5.42
C GLY A 211 -17.83 -2.96 4.45
N GLY A 212 -16.59 -3.03 4.89
CA GLY A 212 -15.42 -2.98 3.98
C GLY A 212 -15.27 -4.27 3.19
N VAL A 213 -14.77 -5.29 3.84
CA VAL A 213 -14.44 -6.58 3.20
C VAL A 213 -15.45 -7.68 3.52
N VAL A 214 -16.15 -7.62 4.63
CA VAL A 214 -17.07 -8.69 5.00
C VAL A 214 -18.39 -8.12 5.47
N ARG A 215 -19.39 -8.08 4.60
CA ARG A 215 -20.76 -8.12 4.99
C ARG A 215 -21.34 -9.47 4.61
N GLN A 216 -21.29 -10.42 5.50
CA GLN A 216 -22.18 -11.56 5.40
C GLN A 216 -23.62 -11.05 5.52
N ARG A 217 -24.52 -11.66 4.77
CA ARG A 217 -25.95 -11.32 4.64
C ARG A 217 -26.56 -10.75 5.93
N PRO A 218 -27.43 -9.77 5.83
CA PRO A 218 -28.12 -9.19 6.98
C PRO A 218 -29.18 -10.17 7.52
N THR A 219 -28.77 -11.16 8.28
CA THR A 219 -29.62 -11.73 9.35
C THR A 219 -29.48 -10.90 10.62
N TRP A 220 -28.81 -9.78 10.51
CA TRP A 220 -28.52 -8.88 11.60
C TRP A 220 -29.62 -7.83 11.71
N PRO A 221 -30.32 -7.75 12.84
CA PRO A 221 -31.12 -6.58 13.17
C PRO A 221 -30.17 -5.47 13.60
N ASP A 222 -29.40 -4.89 12.67
CA ASP A 222 -28.55 -3.78 13.01
C ASP A 222 -29.34 -2.48 12.93
N HIS A 223 -29.98 -2.17 14.04
CA HIS A 223 -30.59 -0.87 14.27
C HIS A 223 -29.54 0.24 14.46
N SER A 224 -28.30 -0.09 14.84
CA SER A 224 -27.28 0.90 15.15
C SER A 224 -26.63 1.49 13.91
N SER A 225 -26.27 0.68 12.94
CA SER A 225 -25.65 1.18 11.70
C SER A 225 -26.63 1.97 10.83
N ARG A 226 -27.93 1.61 10.81
CA ARG A 226 -28.94 2.37 10.07
C ARG A 226 -29.20 3.76 10.67
N GLN A 227 -29.16 3.88 11.99
CA GLN A 227 -29.35 5.17 12.67
C GLN A 227 -28.21 6.14 12.42
N HIS A 228 -26.96 5.61 12.31
CA HIS A 228 -25.80 6.44 12.06
C HIS A 228 -25.61 6.84 10.58
N LEU A 229 -26.13 6.05 9.64
CA LEU A 229 -25.99 6.30 8.20
C LEU A 229 -27.18 7.08 7.60
N GLY A 230 -28.22 7.36 8.36
CA GLY A 230 -29.40 8.10 7.88
C GLY A 230 -30.20 7.38 6.79
N TYR A 231 -30.06 6.06 6.63
CA TYR A 231 -30.91 5.27 5.74
C TYR A 231 -32.29 5.10 6.37
N ARG A 232 -33.25 5.79 5.81
CA ARG A 232 -34.66 5.51 5.95
C ARG A 232 -35.14 4.57 4.86
#